data_9cea4edbc81d809c6dcd0cfc85beaa5c
#
_entry.id   9cea4edbc81d809c6dcd0cfc85beaa5c
#
_cell.length_a   1.000
_cell.length_b   1.000
_cell.length_c   1.000
_cell.angle_alpha   90.00
_cell.angle_beta   90.00
_cell.angle_gamma   90.00
#
_symmetry.space_group_name_H-M   'P 1'
#
loop_
_entity.id
_entity.type
_entity.pdbx_description
1 polymer ?
#
loop_
_entity_poly.entity_id
_entity_poly.type
_entity_poly.pdbx_seq_one_letter_code
_entity_poly.pdbx_strand_id
1 'polypeptide(L)'
;MLQWLAESYITDTFTEFVRSGEEMGSRERRMVFVTVGTTCFDALVKAVDSDEVKEALLHKGYTDLLIQMGRGTYTPSKVSGNSTLQVDYFSFSPSIACYIKKASLVISHAGDNQIIYLVRSMVTSFSLTGSGSIFETLRLRKPLIVVVNEDLMDNHQSELAEELADRKHLFCACPQTLQETVEAMDMNNLLPYMPGDAKQVVTLINKFLGFQVD
;
A
#
# COMPACT_ATOMS: atom_id res chain seq x y z
N MET A 1 26.57 -15.13 -2.43
CA MET A 1 26.90 -14.44 -3.70
C MET A 1 25.65 -13.96 -4.46
N LEU A 2 24.58 -14.76 -4.59
CA LEU A 2 23.32 -14.35 -5.26
C LEU A 2 22.54 -13.25 -4.51
N GLN A 3 22.62 -13.21 -3.18
CA GLN A 3 21.93 -12.22 -2.36
C GLN A 3 22.53 -10.81 -2.51
N TRP A 4 23.85 -10.73 -2.70
CA TRP A 4 24.57 -9.45 -2.92
C TRP A 4 24.28 -8.83 -4.28
N LEU A 5 24.06 -9.65 -5.30
CA LEU A 5 23.68 -9.19 -6.63
C LEU A 5 22.25 -8.66 -6.69
N ALA A 6 21.32 -9.22 -5.90
CA ALA A 6 19.95 -8.73 -5.80
C ALA A 6 19.88 -7.37 -5.12
N GLU A 7 20.68 -7.13 -4.08
CA GLU A 7 20.71 -5.84 -3.38
C GLU A 7 21.32 -4.73 -4.24
N SER A 8 22.33 -5.03 -5.06
CA SER A 8 22.92 -4.05 -5.98
C SER A 8 21.97 -3.65 -7.10
N TYR A 9 21.21 -4.60 -7.66
CA TYR A 9 20.26 -4.32 -8.73
C TYR A 9 19.07 -3.47 -8.27
N ILE A 10 18.58 -3.71 -7.05
CA ILE A 10 17.45 -2.95 -6.47
C ILE A 10 17.88 -1.53 -6.09
N THR A 11 19.10 -1.39 -5.56
CA THR A 11 19.66 -0.06 -5.24
C THR A 11 19.92 0.76 -6.49
N ASP A 12 20.39 0.13 -7.56
CA ASP A 12 20.67 0.80 -8.83
C ASP A 12 19.39 1.28 -9.53
N THR A 13 18.36 0.42 -9.62
CA THR A 13 17.06 0.80 -10.23
C THR A 13 16.40 1.94 -9.48
N PHE A 14 16.44 1.90 -8.15
CA PHE A 14 15.86 2.95 -7.32
C PHE A 14 16.69 4.25 -7.35
N THR A 15 18.02 4.15 -7.37
CA THR A 15 18.92 5.29 -7.49
C THR A 15 18.78 5.94 -8.86
N GLU A 16 18.59 5.15 -9.90
CA GLU A 16 18.35 5.63 -11.26
C GLU A 16 16.98 6.31 -11.39
N PHE A 17 15.94 5.73 -10.78
CA PHE A 17 14.61 6.32 -10.68
C PHE A 17 14.65 7.69 -9.95
N VAL A 18 15.41 7.81 -8.87
CA VAL A 18 15.59 9.09 -8.15
C VAL A 18 16.45 10.07 -8.94
N ARG A 19 17.51 9.61 -9.61
CA ARG A 19 18.43 10.46 -10.40
C ARG A 19 17.77 11.06 -11.64
N SER A 20 16.93 10.29 -12.34
CA SER A 20 16.22 10.79 -13.53
C SER A 20 15.25 11.94 -13.22
N GLY A 21 14.97 12.20 -11.94
CA GLY A 21 14.09 13.28 -11.50
C GLY A 21 14.79 14.56 -11.04
N GLU A 22 16.10 14.52 -10.84
CA GLU A 22 16.85 15.73 -10.42
C GLU A 22 17.12 16.71 -11.56
N GLU A 23 16.96 16.27 -12.81
CA GLU A 23 17.24 17.11 -14.00
C GLU A 23 16.05 17.90 -14.54
N MET A 24 14.82 17.69 -14.05
CA MET A 24 13.64 18.45 -14.48
C MET A 24 13.13 19.33 -13.33
N GLY A 25 13.32 20.63 -13.47
CA GLY A 25 12.96 21.75 -12.60
C GLY A 25 11.92 21.52 -11.52
N SER A 26 12.31 21.75 -10.31
CA SER A 26 11.64 21.99 -9.01
C SER A 26 10.13 21.76 -8.84
N ARG A 27 9.53 20.76 -9.45
CA ARG A 27 8.21 20.26 -9.02
C ARG A 27 8.44 19.30 -7.87
N GLU A 28 7.83 19.55 -6.70
CA GLU A 28 7.86 18.64 -5.57
C GLU A 28 7.33 17.26 -6.01
N ARG A 29 8.20 16.24 -5.94
CA ARG A 29 7.82 14.87 -6.35
C ARG A 29 6.89 14.27 -5.33
N ARG A 30 5.73 13.82 -5.76
CA ARG A 30 4.71 13.17 -4.95
C ARG A 30 4.49 11.76 -5.44
N MET A 31 5.11 10.80 -4.75
CA MET A 31 5.11 9.40 -5.14
C MET A 31 3.93 8.64 -4.53
N VAL A 32 3.23 7.87 -5.35
CA VAL A 32 2.31 6.80 -4.94
C VAL A 32 3.07 5.49 -4.91
N PHE A 33 3.04 4.78 -3.80
CA PHE A 33 3.61 3.45 -3.68
C PHE A 33 2.50 2.42 -3.58
N VAL A 34 2.48 1.46 -4.52
CA VAL A 34 1.53 0.35 -4.56
C VAL A 34 2.23 -0.93 -4.13
N THR A 35 1.61 -1.73 -3.25
CA THR A 35 2.19 -3.00 -2.82
C THR A 35 1.15 -4.11 -2.71
N VAL A 36 1.42 -5.23 -3.34
CA VAL A 36 0.68 -6.49 -3.17
C VAL A 36 1.37 -7.46 -2.19
N GLY A 37 2.52 -7.03 -1.63
CA GLY A 37 3.32 -7.88 -0.75
C GLY A 37 3.98 -9.02 -1.50
N THR A 38 3.96 -10.22 -0.91
CA THR A 38 4.53 -11.43 -1.52
C THR A 38 3.50 -12.30 -2.24
N THR A 39 2.25 -11.85 -2.33
CA THR A 39 1.13 -12.57 -2.93
C THR A 39 0.97 -12.24 -4.42
N CYS A 40 -0.05 -12.78 -5.06
CA CYS A 40 -0.48 -12.43 -6.40
C CYS A 40 -1.81 -11.66 -6.29
N PHE A 41 -1.88 -10.45 -6.84
CA PHE A 41 -3.11 -9.70 -6.96
C PHE A 41 -3.09 -8.86 -8.25
N ASP A 42 -3.11 -9.54 -9.38
CA ASP A 42 -3.06 -8.91 -10.70
C ASP A 42 -4.24 -7.95 -10.95
N ALA A 43 -5.39 -8.17 -10.31
CA ALA A 43 -6.54 -7.28 -10.44
C ALA A 43 -6.23 -5.88 -9.88
N LEU A 44 -5.55 -5.79 -8.72
CA LEU A 44 -5.09 -4.51 -8.18
C LEU A 44 -4.06 -3.85 -9.11
N VAL A 45 -3.08 -4.63 -9.57
CA VAL A 45 -2.03 -4.09 -10.44
C VAL A 45 -2.62 -3.55 -11.75
N LYS A 46 -3.59 -4.26 -12.35
CA LYS A 46 -4.32 -3.82 -13.53
C LYS A 46 -5.14 -2.56 -13.27
N ALA A 47 -5.84 -2.51 -12.13
CA ALA A 47 -6.64 -1.33 -11.77
C ALA A 47 -5.77 -0.08 -11.64
N VAL A 48 -4.63 -0.19 -10.95
CA VAL A 48 -3.68 0.93 -10.80
C VAL A 48 -3.04 1.33 -12.12
N ASP A 49 -2.82 0.36 -13.03
CA ASP A 49 -2.21 0.60 -14.34
C ASP A 49 -3.20 1.15 -15.37
N SER A 50 -4.49 1.21 -15.04
CA SER A 50 -5.50 1.78 -15.94
C SER A 50 -5.30 3.30 -16.14
N ASP A 51 -5.70 3.80 -17.30
CA ASP A 51 -5.56 5.21 -17.63
C ASP A 51 -6.42 6.08 -16.69
N GLU A 52 -7.60 5.60 -16.29
CA GLU A 52 -8.53 6.29 -15.42
C GLU A 52 -7.93 6.54 -14.03
N VAL A 53 -7.32 5.52 -13.42
CA VAL A 53 -6.66 5.66 -12.10
C VAL A 53 -5.42 6.53 -12.20
N LYS A 54 -4.63 6.41 -13.28
CA LYS A 54 -3.45 7.25 -13.50
C LYS A 54 -3.84 8.72 -13.66
N GLU A 55 -4.89 9.01 -14.42
CA GLU A 55 -5.42 10.38 -14.56
C GLU A 55 -5.94 10.92 -13.24
N ALA A 56 -6.69 10.13 -12.46
CA ALA A 56 -7.17 10.52 -11.14
C ALA A 56 -5.99 10.86 -10.19
N LEU A 57 -4.92 10.06 -10.20
CA LEU A 57 -3.71 10.33 -9.42
C LEU A 57 -3.01 11.62 -9.87
N LEU A 58 -2.91 11.86 -11.18
CA LEU A 58 -2.36 13.10 -11.73
C LEU A 58 -3.17 14.33 -11.32
N HIS A 59 -4.50 14.27 -11.37
CA HIS A 59 -5.39 15.35 -10.94
C HIS A 59 -5.23 15.66 -9.44
N LYS A 60 -4.90 14.65 -8.61
CA LYS A 60 -4.54 14.83 -7.19
C LYS A 60 -3.11 15.36 -7.00
N GLY A 61 -2.35 15.55 -8.08
CA GLY A 61 -1.01 16.13 -8.06
C GLY A 61 0.11 15.14 -7.76
N TYR A 62 -0.13 13.83 -7.92
CA TYR A 62 0.94 12.83 -7.86
C TYR A 62 1.72 12.83 -9.16
N THR A 63 3.03 12.57 -9.06
CA THR A 63 3.96 12.63 -10.19
C THR A 63 4.59 11.29 -10.52
N ASP A 64 4.64 10.41 -9.54
CA ASP A 64 5.35 9.13 -9.61
C ASP A 64 4.47 8.00 -9.09
N LEU A 65 4.47 6.87 -9.77
CA LEU A 65 3.77 5.64 -9.43
C LEU A 65 4.78 4.49 -9.39
N LEU A 66 5.03 3.94 -8.22
CA LEU A 66 5.91 2.80 -8.02
C LEU A 66 5.11 1.59 -7.56
N ILE A 67 5.17 0.49 -8.32
CA ILE A 67 4.34 -0.70 -8.09
C ILE A 67 5.21 -1.90 -7.69
N GLN A 68 4.94 -2.48 -6.53
CA GLN A 68 5.42 -3.82 -6.17
C GLN A 68 4.38 -4.86 -6.55
N MET A 69 4.71 -5.70 -7.55
CA MET A 69 3.76 -6.65 -8.16
C MET A 69 3.66 -7.99 -7.41
N GLY A 70 4.59 -8.29 -6.48
CA GLY A 70 4.65 -9.59 -5.81
C GLY A 70 4.89 -10.74 -6.79
N ARG A 71 4.06 -11.77 -6.68
CA ARG A 71 4.08 -12.96 -7.57
C ARG A 71 3.12 -12.84 -8.75
N GLY A 72 2.58 -11.67 -8.99
CA GLY A 72 1.69 -11.42 -10.12
C GLY A 72 2.38 -11.64 -11.47
N THR A 73 1.58 -11.88 -12.48
CA THR A 73 2.03 -12.12 -13.87
C THR A 73 1.78 -10.92 -14.77
N TYR A 74 0.90 -10.02 -14.36
CA TYR A 74 0.61 -8.81 -15.11
C TYR A 74 1.77 -7.81 -15.02
N THR A 75 2.24 -7.33 -16.16
CA THR A 75 3.32 -6.35 -16.25
C THR A 75 2.74 -4.98 -16.53
N PRO A 76 2.89 -4.00 -15.61
CA PRO A 76 2.40 -2.65 -15.82
C PRO A 76 3.06 -1.96 -17.00
N SER A 77 2.32 -1.05 -17.63
CA SER A 77 2.84 -0.19 -18.69
C SER A 77 3.69 0.93 -18.10
N LYS A 78 4.96 1.03 -18.54
CA LYS A 78 5.83 2.17 -18.18
C LYS A 78 5.46 3.46 -18.93
N VAL A 79 4.64 3.34 -19.97
CA VAL A 79 4.22 4.46 -20.80
C VAL A 79 2.76 4.79 -20.49
N SER A 80 2.54 5.87 -19.84
CA SER A 80 1.20 6.47 -19.66
C SER A 80 0.96 7.43 -20.83
N GLY A 81 0.23 7.04 -21.86
CA GLY A 81 -0.29 7.87 -22.95
C GLY A 81 0.24 9.32 -23.03
N ASN A 82 -0.62 10.32 -22.86
CA ASN A 82 -0.25 11.73 -22.76
C ASN A 82 0.06 12.20 -21.33
N SER A 83 0.07 11.32 -20.34
CA SER A 83 0.21 11.67 -18.95
C SER A 83 1.69 11.81 -18.55
N THR A 84 1.96 12.78 -17.67
CA THR A 84 3.30 13.03 -17.11
C THR A 84 3.59 12.17 -15.87
N LEU A 85 2.75 11.17 -15.55
CA LEU A 85 2.97 10.26 -14.44
C LEU A 85 4.08 9.28 -14.78
N GLN A 86 5.14 9.31 -14.01
CA GLN A 86 6.25 8.37 -14.17
C GLN A 86 5.91 7.04 -13.49
N VAL A 87 5.84 5.95 -14.27
CA VAL A 87 5.50 4.61 -13.77
C VAL A 87 6.73 3.72 -13.76
N ASP A 88 6.99 3.09 -12.61
CA ASP A 88 7.98 2.02 -12.48
C ASP A 88 7.45 0.88 -11.61
N TYR A 89 8.05 -0.30 -11.73
CA TYR A 89 7.60 -1.48 -11.00
C TYR A 89 8.73 -2.46 -10.71
N PHE A 90 8.52 -3.29 -9.68
CA PHE A 90 9.40 -4.41 -9.33
C PHE A 90 8.59 -5.55 -8.69
N SER A 91 9.14 -6.77 -8.70
CA SER A 91 8.44 -7.94 -8.17
C SER A 91 8.58 -8.07 -6.66
N PHE A 92 9.80 -7.98 -6.14
CA PHE A 92 10.09 -8.23 -4.73
C PHE A 92 11.17 -7.29 -4.19
N SER A 93 11.04 -6.94 -2.92
CA SER A 93 12.08 -6.25 -2.14
C SER A 93 12.20 -6.88 -0.75
N PRO A 94 13.40 -7.06 -0.21
CA PRO A 94 13.60 -7.54 1.16
C PRO A 94 12.98 -6.62 2.22
N SER A 95 12.85 -5.35 1.92
CA SER A 95 12.20 -4.35 2.77
C SER A 95 11.52 -3.29 1.94
N ILE A 96 10.28 -2.99 2.28
CA ILE A 96 9.49 -1.91 1.64
C ILE A 96 9.45 -0.63 2.48
N ALA A 97 10.06 -0.63 3.66
CA ALA A 97 10.02 0.48 4.60
C ALA A 97 10.52 1.81 3.99
N CYS A 98 11.57 1.76 3.17
CA CYS A 98 12.10 2.96 2.52
C CYS A 98 11.14 3.53 1.48
N TYR A 99 10.40 2.68 0.77
CA TYR A 99 9.39 3.13 -0.21
C TYR A 99 8.18 3.75 0.49
N ILE A 100 7.68 3.12 1.57
CA ILE A 100 6.59 3.68 2.37
C ILE A 100 6.98 5.04 2.96
N LYS A 101 8.19 5.18 3.51
CA LYS A 101 8.67 6.47 4.05
C LYS A 101 8.67 7.59 3.01
N LYS A 102 9.07 7.29 1.78
CA LYS A 102 9.14 8.25 0.68
C LYS A 102 7.80 8.52 0.02
N ALA A 103 6.85 7.60 0.13
CA ALA A 103 5.54 7.74 -0.47
C ALA A 103 4.75 8.91 0.13
N SER A 104 4.00 9.60 -0.72
CA SER A 104 2.98 10.59 -0.36
C SER A 104 1.61 9.93 -0.19
N LEU A 105 1.39 8.79 -0.84
CA LEU A 105 0.22 7.93 -0.72
C LEU A 105 0.68 6.47 -0.85
N VAL A 106 0.12 5.58 -0.06
CA VAL A 106 0.32 4.13 -0.20
C VAL A 106 -1.00 3.48 -0.60
N ILE A 107 -0.95 2.56 -1.56
CA ILE A 107 -2.06 1.67 -1.94
C ILE A 107 -1.60 0.25 -1.62
N SER A 108 -2.27 -0.42 -0.70
CA SER A 108 -1.85 -1.73 -0.21
C SER A 108 -2.95 -2.76 -0.36
N HIS A 109 -2.57 -3.95 -0.83
CA HIS A 109 -3.45 -5.12 -0.77
C HIS A 109 -3.71 -5.52 0.69
N ALA A 110 -4.95 -5.84 1.02
CA ALA A 110 -5.32 -6.50 2.26
C ALA A 110 -5.06 -8.01 2.15
N GLY A 111 -3.81 -8.46 2.34
CA GLY A 111 -3.45 -9.89 2.19
C GLY A 111 -3.60 -10.70 3.47
N ASP A 112 -3.92 -12.01 3.35
CA ASP A 112 -4.25 -12.94 4.44
C ASP A 112 -3.24 -13.01 5.58
N ASN A 113 -1.95 -12.95 5.26
CA ASN A 113 -0.90 -12.99 6.27
C ASN A 113 -0.74 -11.67 7.05
N GLN A 114 -1.26 -10.57 6.55
CA GLN A 114 -1.07 -9.27 7.19
C GLN A 114 -1.96 -9.10 8.43
N ILE A 115 -3.16 -9.69 8.42
CA ILE A 115 -4.07 -9.64 9.56
C ILE A 115 -3.56 -10.48 10.71
N ILE A 116 -3.04 -11.68 10.44
CA ILE A 116 -2.48 -12.57 11.47
C ILE A 116 -1.22 -11.96 12.11
N TYR A 117 -0.33 -11.37 11.31
CA TYR A 117 0.84 -10.66 11.83
C TYR A 117 0.45 -9.41 12.63
N LEU A 118 -0.66 -8.79 12.28
CA LEU A 118 -1.26 -7.67 12.95
C LEU A 118 -1.69 -7.99 14.36
N VAL A 119 -2.52 -9.01 14.52
CA VAL A 119 -3.00 -9.49 15.82
C VAL A 119 -1.80 -9.86 16.69
N ARG A 120 -0.83 -10.55 16.13
CA ARG A 120 0.36 -10.99 16.85
C ARG A 120 1.26 -9.83 17.28
N SER A 121 1.39 -8.81 16.46
CA SER A 121 2.17 -7.60 16.77
C SER A 121 1.49 -6.68 17.80
N MET A 122 0.17 -6.72 17.90
CA MET A 122 -0.60 -5.96 18.90
C MET A 122 -0.61 -6.63 20.27
N VAL A 123 -0.61 -7.96 20.31
CA VAL A 123 -0.62 -8.75 21.56
C VAL A 123 0.77 -8.82 22.18
N THR A 124 1.82 -8.79 21.39
CA THR A 124 3.20 -8.77 21.88
C THR A 124 3.80 -7.39 21.63
N SER A 125 4.04 -6.62 22.68
CA SER A 125 4.73 -5.32 22.67
C SER A 125 6.18 -5.43 22.16
N PHE A 126 6.46 -6.33 21.23
CA PHE A 126 7.80 -6.62 20.75
C PHE A 126 7.97 -6.23 19.29
N SER A 127 8.95 -5.37 19.05
CA SER A 127 9.57 -5.02 17.79
C SER A 127 9.90 -6.28 16.99
N LEU A 128 9.07 -6.63 16.00
CA LEU A 128 9.43 -7.59 14.98
C LEU A 128 9.39 -6.90 13.61
N THR A 129 10.56 -6.80 13.03
CA THR A 129 10.83 -6.50 11.64
C THR A 129 9.97 -7.39 10.75
N GLY A 130 8.91 -6.83 10.16
CA GLY A 130 8.02 -7.57 9.25
C GLY A 130 6.53 -7.37 9.47
N SER A 131 6.12 -6.36 10.26
CA SER A 131 4.71 -5.94 10.33
C SER A 131 4.25 -5.48 8.96
N GLY A 132 3.13 -6.05 8.48
CA GLY A 132 2.61 -5.82 7.13
C GLY A 132 2.51 -4.34 6.76
N SER A 133 2.56 -4.07 5.47
CA SER A 133 2.62 -2.73 4.87
C SER A 133 1.55 -1.75 5.38
N ILE A 134 0.37 -2.25 5.76
CA ILE A 134 -0.74 -1.42 6.28
C ILE A 134 -0.33 -0.69 7.56
N PHE A 135 0.18 -1.42 8.57
CA PHE A 135 0.51 -0.81 9.87
C PHE A 135 1.81 -0.03 9.86
N GLU A 136 2.76 -0.45 9.05
CA GLU A 136 3.94 0.35 8.82
C GLU A 136 3.56 1.71 8.22
N THR A 137 2.62 1.71 7.28
CA THR A 137 2.08 2.94 6.67
C THR A 137 1.34 3.81 7.69
N LEU A 138 0.45 3.20 8.50
CA LEU A 138 -0.30 3.93 9.53
C LEU A 138 0.61 4.50 10.63
N ARG A 139 1.62 3.76 11.07
CA ARG A 139 2.62 4.24 12.03
C ARG A 139 3.42 5.43 11.51
N LEU A 140 3.71 5.43 10.22
CA LEU A 140 4.39 6.53 9.54
C LEU A 140 3.44 7.70 9.21
N ARG A 141 2.16 7.61 9.61
CA ARG A 141 1.12 8.61 9.34
C ARG A 141 1.02 8.96 7.86
N LYS A 142 1.21 7.95 7.01
CA LYS A 142 1.04 8.11 5.56
C LYS A 142 -0.41 7.83 5.19
N PRO A 143 -0.99 8.62 4.28
CA PRO A 143 -2.29 8.28 3.70
C PRO A 143 -2.23 6.90 3.07
N LEU A 144 -3.31 6.12 3.28
CA LEU A 144 -3.37 4.72 2.88
C LEU A 144 -4.73 4.41 2.24
N ILE A 145 -4.69 3.76 1.09
CA ILE A 145 -5.84 3.06 0.51
C ILE A 145 -5.58 1.57 0.65
N VAL A 146 -6.48 0.84 1.30
CA VAL A 146 -6.44 -0.63 1.35
C VAL A 146 -7.37 -1.16 0.28
N VAL A 147 -6.85 -2.02 -0.59
CA VAL A 147 -7.63 -2.66 -1.64
C VAL A 147 -7.87 -4.11 -1.27
N VAL A 148 -9.14 -4.45 -1.14
CA VAL A 148 -9.61 -5.79 -0.78
C VAL A 148 -9.73 -6.63 -2.04
N ASN A 149 -9.36 -7.90 -1.94
CA ASN A 149 -9.59 -8.89 -2.99
C ASN A 149 -10.87 -9.67 -2.68
N GLU A 150 -11.96 -9.33 -3.36
CA GLU A 150 -13.27 -9.95 -3.19
C GLU A 150 -13.32 -11.42 -3.68
N ASP A 151 -12.36 -11.83 -4.52
CA ASP A 151 -12.28 -13.22 -5.03
C ASP A 151 -11.70 -14.19 -3.98
N LEU A 152 -11.12 -13.70 -2.90
CA LEU A 152 -10.64 -14.53 -1.80
C LEU A 152 -11.78 -14.84 -0.83
N MET A 153 -12.03 -16.12 -0.59
CA MET A 153 -13.20 -16.64 0.14
C MET A 153 -13.24 -16.27 1.65
N ASP A 154 -12.24 -15.60 2.19
CA ASP A 154 -12.20 -15.20 3.60
C ASP A 154 -12.56 -13.72 3.78
N ASN A 155 -13.83 -13.46 4.13
CA ASN A 155 -14.40 -12.13 4.37
C ASN A 155 -13.73 -11.33 5.53
N HIS A 156 -12.91 -11.97 6.36
CA HIS A 156 -12.33 -11.32 7.55
C HIS A 156 -11.39 -10.16 7.24
N GLN A 157 -10.84 -10.11 6.03
CA GLN A 157 -9.94 -9.05 5.60
C GLN A 157 -10.67 -7.78 5.20
N SER A 158 -11.82 -7.93 4.53
CA SER A 158 -12.69 -6.81 4.17
C SER A 158 -13.21 -6.11 5.41
N GLU A 159 -13.69 -6.86 6.40
CA GLU A 159 -14.25 -6.34 7.64
C GLU A 159 -13.26 -5.47 8.43
N LEU A 160 -11.98 -5.87 8.51
CA LEU A 160 -10.97 -5.04 9.18
C LEU A 160 -10.66 -3.77 8.39
N ALA A 161 -10.53 -3.87 7.07
CA ALA A 161 -10.26 -2.71 6.22
C ALA A 161 -11.42 -1.71 6.29
N GLU A 162 -12.66 -2.20 6.25
CA GLU A 162 -13.87 -1.41 6.40
C GLU A 162 -13.96 -0.73 7.76
N GLU A 163 -13.71 -1.45 8.86
CA GLU A 163 -13.71 -0.90 10.22
C GLU A 163 -12.66 0.22 10.38
N LEU A 164 -11.46 0.03 9.83
CA LEU A 164 -10.44 1.07 9.86
C LEU A 164 -10.81 2.27 8.98
N ALA A 165 -11.52 2.05 7.89
CA ALA A 165 -12.05 3.11 7.02
C ALA A 165 -13.17 3.88 7.72
N ASP A 166 -14.11 3.21 8.39
CA ASP A 166 -15.19 3.83 9.18
C ASP A 166 -14.62 4.72 10.29
N ARG A 167 -13.50 4.31 10.89
CA ARG A 167 -12.75 5.11 11.86
C ARG A 167 -11.89 6.20 11.23
N LYS A 168 -11.93 6.35 9.92
CA LYS A 168 -11.16 7.36 9.16
C LYS A 168 -9.64 7.23 9.31
N HIS A 169 -9.12 6.03 9.52
CA HIS A 169 -7.66 5.82 9.58
C HIS A 169 -7.06 5.55 8.19
N LEU A 170 -7.89 5.08 7.25
CA LEU A 170 -7.51 4.78 5.87
C LEU A 170 -8.75 4.86 4.96
N PHE A 171 -8.53 4.71 3.65
CA PHE A 171 -9.60 4.50 2.68
C PHE A 171 -9.64 3.01 2.30
N CYS A 172 -10.85 2.47 2.11
CA CYS A 172 -11.06 1.11 1.65
C CYS A 172 -11.64 1.11 0.24
N ALA A 173 -11.13 0.22 -0.61
CA ALA A 173 -11.57 0.06 -1.99
C ALA A 173 -11.51 -1.40 -2.42
N CYS A 174 -12.17 -1.76 -3.51
CA CYS A 174 -11.87 -2.92 -4.34
C CYS A 174 -11.24 -2.44 -5.66
N PRO A 175 -10.67 -3.34 -6.50
CA PRO A 175 -10.08 -2.94 -7.77
C PRO A 175 -11.01 -2.12 -8.66
N GLN A 176 -12.31 -2.43 -8.63
CA GLN A 176 -13.35 -1.81 -9.45
C GLN A 176 -13.70 -0.39 -8.99
N THR A 177 -13.57 -0.10 -7.68
CA THR A 177 -13.90 1.21 -7.08
C THR A 177 -12.68 2.07 -6.80
N LEU A 178 -11.48 1.60 -7.17
CA LEU A 178 -10.23 2.30 -6.86
C LEU A 178 -10.17 3.70 -7.47
N GLN A 179 -10.62 3.88 -8.71
CA GLN A 179 -10.69 5.19 -9.36
C GLN A 179 -11.55 6.16 -8.56
N GLU A 180 -12.80 5.77 -8.26
CA GLU A 180 -13.74 6.60 -7.50
C GLU A 180 -13.19 6.95 -6.13
N THR A 181 -12.52 5.99 -5.47
CA THR A 181 -11.88 6.21 -4.17
C THR A 181 -10.76 7.24 -4.26
N VAL A 182 -9.90 7.17 -5.29
CA VAL A 182 -8.83 8.16 -5.53
C VAL A 182 -9.43 9.54 -5.80
N GLU A 183 -10.48 9.63 -6.60
CA GLU A 183 -11.14 10.91 -6.91
C GLU A 183 -11.82 11.52 -5.69
N ALA A 184 -12.50 10.72 -4.88
CA ALA A 184 -13.26 11.16 -3.71
C ALA A 184 -12.39 11.41 -2.46
N MET A 185 -11.18 10.82 -2.38
CA MET A 185 -10.36 10.90 -1.17
C MET A 185 -10.02 12.34 -0.79
N ASP A 186 -10.26 12.66 0.49
CA ASP A 186 -9.81 13.90 1.14
C ASP A 186 -8.90 13.55 2.32
N MET A 187 -7.62 13.87 2.17
CA MET A 187 -6.58 13.57 3.16
C MET A 187 -6.81 14.28 4.50
N ASN A 188 -7.54 15.42 4.50
CA ASN A 188 -7.82 16.17 5.72
C ASN A 188 -8.83 15.46 6.62
N ASN A 189 -9.60 14.52 6.07
CA ASN A 189 -10.57 13.73 6.80
C ASN A 189 -9.95 12.52 7.51
N LEU A 190 -8.68 12.18 7.22
CA LEU A 190 -8.01 11.07 7.87
C LEU A 190 -7.56 11.43 9.29
N LEU A 191 -7.89 10.55 10.22
CA LEU A 191 -7.46 10.64 11.62
C LEU A 191 -6.15 9.84 11.81
N PRO A 192 -5.15 10.41 12.50
CA PRO A 192 -3.93 9.69 12.79
C PRO A 192 -4.21 8.41 13.59
N TYR A 193 -3.64 7.29 13.16
CA TYR A 193 -3.70 6.07 13.93
C TYR A 193 -2.82 6.19 15.19
N MET A 194 -3.42 6.00 16.37
CA MET A 194 -2.72 6.05 17.65
C MET A 194 -2.51 4.62 18.16
N PRO A 195 -1.27 4.19 18.45
CA PRO A 195 -1.01 2.83 18.96
C PRO A 195 -1.77 2.45 20.24
N GLY A 196 -2.30 3.43 20.97
CA GLY A 196 -3.15 3.21 22.16
C GLY A 196 -4.58 2.72 21.85
N ASP A 197 -5.08 2.95 20.63
CA ASP A 197 -6.38 2.44 20.17
C ASP A 197 -6.34 0.94 19.86
N ALA A 198 -5.16 0.33 19.93
CA ALA A 198 -4.97 -1.08 19.68
C ALA A 198 -5.88 -1.99 20.54
N LYS A 199 -6.23 -1.60 21.77
CA LYS A 199 -7.13 -2.41 22.61
C LYS A 199 -8.51 -2.60 21.97
N GLN A 200 -9.08 -1.55 21.37
CA GLN A 200 -10.39 -1.64 20.72
C GLN A 200 -10.31 -2.49 19.46
N VAL A 201 -9.26 -2.33 18.66
CA VAL A 201 -9.03 -3.14 17.46
C VAL A 201 -8.72 -4.59 17.82
N VAL A 202 -7.93 -4.84 18.86
CA VAL A 202 -7.67 -6.20 19.38
C VAL A 202 -8.94 -6.86 19.89
N THR A 203 -9.81 -6.12 20.60
CA THR A 203 -11.11 -6.62 21.05
C THR A 203 -11.99 -7.01 19.84
N LEU A 204 -12.01 -6.19 18.82
CA LEU A 204 -12.73 -6.46 17.58
C LEU A 204 -12.19 -7.74 16.91
N ILE A 205 -10.89 -7.82 16.72
CA ILE A 205 -10.21 -8.96 16.11
C ILE A 205 -10.43 -10.25 16.90
N ASN A 206 -10.33 -10.20 18.25
CA ASN A 206 -10.61 -11.35 19.10
C ASN A 206 -12.06 -11.82 18.94
N LYS A 207 -12.99 -10.88 18.83
CA LYS A 207 -14.41 -11.19 18.57
C LYS A 207 -14.58 -11.87 17.22
N PHE A 208 -13.89 -11.44 16.17
CA PHE A 208 -13.92 -12.06 14.86
C PHE A 208 -13.28 -13.44 14.82
N LEU A 209 -12.19 -13.63 15.57
CA LEU A 209 -11.51 -14.92 15.68
C LEU A 209 -12.18 -15.89 16.67
N GLY A 210 -13.31 -15.50 17.27
CA GLY A 210 -14.05 -16.35 18.21
C GLY A 210 -13.36 -16.51 19.58
N PHE A 211 -12.38 -15.68 19.90
CA PHE A 211 -11.79 -15.67 21.24
C PHE A 211 -12.71 -14.91 22.21
N GLN A 212 -12.96 -15.48 23.38
CA GLN A 212 -13.67 -14.76 24.44
C GLN A 212 -12.81 -13.61 24.91
N VAL A 213 -13.41 -12.41 24.92
CA VAL A 213 -12.78 -11.18 25.43
C VAL A 213 -13.36 -10.96 26.81
N ASP A 214 -12.54 -11.18 27.83
CA ASP A 214 -12.84 -10.81 29.23
C ASP A 214 -12.79 -9.29 29.43
#